data_aeaa054bc768b29ccf95444eba9db29b
#
_entry.id   aeaa054bc768b29ccf95444eba9db29b
#
_cell.length_a   1.000
_cell.length_b   1.000
_cell.length_c   1.000
_cell.angle_alpha   90.00
_cell.angle_beta   90.00
_cell.angle_gamma   90.00
#
_symmetry.space_group_name_H-M   'P 1'
#
loop_
_entity.id
_entity.type
_entity.pdbx_description
1 polymer ?
#
loop_
_entity_poly.entity_id
_entity_poly.type
_entity_poly.pdbx_seq_one_letter_code
_entity_poly.pdbx_strand_id
1 'polypeptide(L)'
;MTQPPRGSLVVDTSAAVAVILGEPGCDELAVHLENALARLMPAAIRVELGIVIEARLWPAGQDVVDRFLRDAKIDIVPVDADLAARAMSGWRRYGKGRHPAGLNFGDCFTYALAERTGHPVLCIGNDFAATDITVVRARPGPDPA
;
A
#
# COMPACT_ATOMS: atom_id res chain seq x y z
N MET A 1 -0.29 15.32 24.64
CA MET A 1 -0.43 15.07 23.20
C MET A 1 -1.32 13.86 22.98
N THR A 2 -2.47 14.08 22.39
CA THR A 2 -3.35 12.99 22.04
C THR A 2 -2.79 12.27 20.80
N GLN A 3 -2.59 10.95 20.93
CA GLN A 3 -2.30 10.14 19.77
C GLN A 3 -3.49 10.24 18.80
N PRO A 4 -3.23 10.28 17.49
CA PRO A 4 -4.34 10.21 16.54
C PRO A 4 -5.16 8.94 16.79
N PRO A 5 -6.47 8.98 16.61
CA PRO A 5 -7.29 7.78 16.79
C PRO A 5 -6.75 6.65 15.93
N ARG A 6 -6.69 5.45 16.51
CA ARG A 6 -6.28 4.26 15.77
C ARG A 6 -7.30 4.03 14.67
N GLY A 7 -6.84 4.00 13.44
CA GLY A 7 -7.67 3.77 12.28
C GLY A 7 -7.17 2.58 11.48
N SER A 8 -7.96 2.18 10.51
CA SER A 8 -7.58 1.15 9.55
C SER A 8 -6.70 1.77 8.45
N LEU A 9 -5.91 0.92 7.79
CA LEU A 9 -5.02 1.31 6.70
C LEU A 9 -5.30 0.47 5.46
N VAL A 10 -5.10 1.07 4.30
CA VAL A 10 -4.94 0.33 3.05
C VAL A 10 -3.44 0.22 2.79
N VAL A 11 -2.95 -1.00 2.63
CA VAL A 11 -1.52 -1.27 2.49
C VAL A 11 -1.17 -1.42 1.01
N ASP A 12 -0.32 -0.52 0.52
CA ASP A 12 0.18 -0.57 -0.85
C ASP A 12 1.38 -1.51 -0.97
N THR A 13 1.62 -2.02 -2.18
CA THR A 13 2.78 -2.86 -2.49
C THR A 13 4.08 -2.21 -2.01
N SER A 14 4.25 -0.91 -2.23
CA SER A 14 5.48 -0.19 -1.88
C SER A 14 5.83 -0.32 -0.39
N ALA A 15 4.83 -0.17 0.49
CA ALA A 15 5.03 -0.29 1.92
C ALA A 15 5.34 -1.74 2.33
N ALA A 16 4.59 -2.70 1.79
CA ALA A 16 4.80 -4.12 2.08
C ALA A 16 6.18 -4.59 1.65
N VAL A 17 6.63 -4.22 0.46
CA VAL A 17 7.98 -4.55 -0.04
C VAL A 17 9.05 -3.96 0.88
N ALA A 18 8.90 -2.72 1.28
CA ALA A 18 9.87 -2.06 2.15
C ALA A 18 10.00 -2.77 3.51
N VAL A 19 8.88 -3.18 4.09
CA VAL A 19 8.89 -3.90 5.37
C VAL A 19 9.51 -5.29 5.21
N ILE A 20 9.13 -6.02 4.17
CA ILE A 20 9.63 -7.38 3.93
C ILE A 20 11.13 -7.37 3.66
N LEU A 21 11.62 -6.43 2.85
CA LEU A 21 13.03 -6.38 2.44
C LEU A 21 13.92 -5.54 3.37
N GLY A 22 13.35 -4.93 4.40
CA GLY A 22 14.13 -4.09 5.31
C GLY A 22 14.66 -2.82 4.69
N GLU A 23 13.91 -2.23 3.75
CA GLU A 23 14.31 -1.00 3.07
C GLU A 23 14.22 0.21 4.00
N PRO A 24 14.85 1.36 3.64
CA PRO A 24 14.79 2.57 4.47
C PRO A 24 13.35 2.97 4.78
N GLY A 25 13.05 3.27 6.05
CA GLY A 25 11.71 3.61 6.52
C GLY A 25 10.90 2.40 6.98
N CYS A 26 11.41 1.17 6.85
CA CYS A 26 10.68 -0.03 7.20
C CYS A 26 10.23 -0.08 8.66
N ASP A 27 11.06 0.42 9.58
CA ASP A 27 10.72 0.41 11.01
C ASP A 27 9.50 1.29 11.30
N GLU A 28 9.46 2.48 10.71
CA GLU A 28 8.33 3.40 10.88
C GLU A 28 7.05 2.84 10.25
N LEU A 29 7.17 2.23 9.07
CA LEU A 29 6.04 1.57 8.40
C LEU A 29 5.52 0.40 9.25
N ALA A 30 6.41 -0.39 9.83
CA ALA A 30 6.04 -1.50 10.71
C ALA A 30 5.27 -1.02 11.94
N VAL A 31 5.65 0.11 12.51
CA VAL A 31 4.93 0.71 13.64
C VAL A 31 3.51 1.10 13.23
N HIS A 32 3.33 1.71 12.05
CA HIS A 32 1.99 2.02 11.54
C HIS A 32 1.14 0.78 11.34
N LEU A 33 1.72 -0.29 10.79
CA LEU A 33 1.03 -1.57 10.63
C LEU A 33 0.61 -2.15 11.98
N GLU A 34 1.50 -2.15 12.94
CA GLU A 34 1.25 -2.71 14.28
C GLU A 34 0.14 -1.95 15.01
N ASN A 35 0.08 -0.64 14.85
CA ASN A 35 -0.89 0.21 15.54
C ASN A 35 -2.24 0.33 14.86
N ALA A 36 -2.39 -0.15 13.63
CA ALA A 36 -3.64 -0.05 12.91
C ALA A 36 -4.72 -0.97 13.50
N LEU A 37 -5.98 -0.56 13.42
CA LEU A 37 -7.12 -1.40 13.79
C LEU A 37 -7.31 -2.55 12.80
N ALA A 38 -7.19 -2.25 11.52
CA ALA A 38 -7.24 -3.24 10.45
C ALA A 38 -6.29 -2.81 9.33
N ARG A 39 -5.79 -3.77 8.58
CA ARG A 39 -4.85 -3.59 7.47
C ARG A 39 -5.45 -4.28 6.27
N LEU A 40 -5.89 -3.49 5.30
CA LEU A 40 -6.61 -3.97 4.13
C LEU A 40 -5.70 -3.93 2.91
N MET A 41 -5.77 -4.96 2.08
CA MET A 41 -5.00 -5.01 0.84
C MET A 41 -5.90 -5.56 -0.27
N PRO A 42 -6.07 -4.85 -1.39
CA PRO A 42 -6.81 -5.40 -2.52
C PRO A 42 -6.16 -6.70 -3.02
N ALA A 43 -6.97 -7.65 -3.45
CA ALA A 43 -6.46 -8.92 -3.97
C ALA A 43 -5.49 -8.73 -5.15
N ALA A 44 -5.70 -7.72 -5.99
CA ALA A 44 -4.77 -7.39 -7.08
C ALA A 44 -3.40 -6.97 -6.55
N ILE A 45 -3.36 -6.24 -5.43
CA ILE A 45 -2.10 -5.82 -4.79
C ILE A 45 -1.41 -7.01 -4.14
N ARG A 46 -2.16 -7.97 -3.60
CA ARG A 46 -1.59 -9.24 -3.12
C ARG A 46 -0.82 -9.95 -4.23
N VAL A 47 -1.36 -9.95 -5.45
CA VAL A 47 -0.69 -10.56 -6.61
C VAL A 47 0.59 -9.78 -6.96
N GLU A 48 0.49 -8.46 -7.06
CA GLU A 48 1.65 -7.62 -7.37
C GLU A 48 2.77 -7.81 -6.34
N LEU A 49 2.43 -7.82 -5.06
CA LEU A 49 3.39 -8.08 -3.98
C LEU A 49 4.06 -9.44 -4.16
N GLY A 50 3.28 -10.48 -4.45
CA GLY A 50 3.80 -11.81 -4.69
C GLY A 50 4.81 -11.84 -5.83
N ILE A 51 4.47 -11.21 -6.96
CA ILE A 51 5.36 -11.15 -8.13
C ILE A 51 6.68 -10.45 -7.77
N VAL A 52 6.60 -9.30 -7.12
CA VAL A 52 7.81 -8.52 -6.78
C VAL A 52 8.72 -9.31 -5.84
N ILE A 53 8.17 -9.89 -4.79
CA ILE A 53 8.97 -10.58 -3.77
C ILE A 53 9.50 -11.91 -4.29
N GLU A 54 8.69 -12.70 -5.01
CA GLU A 54 9.14 -13.97 -5.56
C GLU A 54 10.24 -13.77 -6.60
N ALA A 55 10.15 -12.71 -7.41
CA ALA A 55 11.21 -12.38 -8.37
C ALA A 55 12.53 -12.05 -7.67
N ARG A 56 12.48 -11.42 -6.51
CA ARG A 56 13.70 -11.04 -5.77
C ARG A 56 14.25 -12.14 -4.87
N LEU A 57 13.40 -12.99 -4.32
CA LEU A 57 13.77 -13.96 -3.28
C LEU A 57 13.52 -15.41 -3.71
N TRP A 58 13.51 -15.67 -5.01
CA TRP A 58 13.28 -17.02 -5.52
C TRP A 58 14.29 -18.04 -4.94
N PRO A 59 13.86 -19.23 -4.47
CA PRO A 59 12.48 -19.74 -4.41
C PRO A 59 11.72 -19.45 -3.11
N ALA A 60 12.31 -18.73 -2.16
CA ALA A 60 11.76 -18.51 -0.83
C ALA A 60 10.65 -17.46 -0.76
N GLY A 61 10.43 -16.71 -1.84
CA GLY A 61 9.58 -15.52 -1.82
C GLY A 61 8.13 -15.80 -1.43
N GLN A 62 7.56 -16.91 -1.88
CA GLN A 62 6.18 -17.27 -1.52
C GLN A 62 6.01 -17.43 -0.01
N ASP A 63 6.89 -18.15 0.64
CA ASP A 63 6.82 -18.37 2.09
C ASP A 63 7.01 -17.06 2.85
N VAL A 64 7.87 -16.18 2.36
CA VAL A 64 8.12 -14.88 2.97
C VAL A 64 6.87 -14.01 2.90
N VAL A 65 6.20 -13.96 1.75
CA VAL A 65 4.96 -13.19 1.59
C VAL A 65 3.85 -13.75 2.48
N ASP A 66 3.66 -15.07 2.47
CA ASP A 66 2.63 -15.72 3.27
C ASP A 66 2.83 -15.43 4.77
N ARG A 67 4.07 -15.47 5.24
CA ARG A 67 4.41 -15.13 6.61
C ARG A 67 4.11 -13.66 6.93
N PHE A 68 4.49 -12.76 6.03
CA PHE A 68 4.20 -11.33 6.22
C PHE A 68 2.70 -11.07 6.34
N LEU A 69 1.91 -11.62 5.44
CA LEU A 69 0.46 -11.42 5.44
C LEU A 69 -0.18 -11.94 6.73
N ARG A 70 0.28 -13.08 7.22
CA ARG A 70 -0.22 -13.69 8.46
C ARG A 70 0.23 -12.89 9.69
N ASP A 71 1.52 -12.56 9.79
CA ASP A 71 2.07 -11.92 10.99
C ASP A 71 1.59 -10.48 11.12
N ALA A 72 1.47 -9.76 10.02
CA ALA A 72 0.93 -8.40 10.00
C ALA A 72 -0.60 -8.37 10.00
N LYS A 73 -1.26 -9.53 9.95
CA LYS A 73 -2.73 -9.65 9.93
C LYS A 73 -3.35 -8.80 8.82
N ILE A 74 -2.85 -9.02 7.61
CA ILE A 74 -3.37 -8.32 6.44
C ILE A 74 -4.67 -8.99 5.98
N ASP A 75 -5.74 -8.20 5.85
CA ASP A 75 -7.02 -8.65 5.31
C ASP A 75 -7.04 -8.42 3.80
N ILE A 76 -7.11 -9.48 3.03
CA ILE A 76 -7.21 -9.40 1.57
C ILE A 76 -8.64 -9.12 1.18
N VAL A 77 -8.85 -8.04 0.43
CA VAL A 77 -10.19 -7.60 -0.01
C VAL A 77 -10.38 -7.99 -1.48
N PRO A 78 -11.44 -8.74 -1.79
CA PRO A 78 -11.71 -9.15 -3.17
C PRO A 78 -11.88 -7.95 -4.10
N VAL A 79 -11.41 -8.11 -5.34
CA VAL A 79 -11.68 -7.13 -6.40
C VAL A 79 -13.02 -7.49 -7.04
N ASP A 80 -14.06 -6.80 -6.61
CA ASP A 80 -15.40 -6.93 -7.16
C ASP A 80 -15.64 -5.89 -8.27
N ALA A 81 -16.83 -5.91 -8.85
CA ALA A 81 -17.18 -4.99 -9.93
C ALA A 81 -17.13 -3.52 -9.50
N ASP A 82 -17.56 -3.23 -8.28
CA ASP A 82 -17.52 -1.86 -7.73
C ASP A 82 -16.07 -1.39 -7.59
N LEU A 83 -15.20 -2.22 -7.03
CA LEU A 83 -13.79 -1.87 -6.85
C LEU A 83 -13.11 -1.66 -8.21
N ALA A 84 -13.42 -2.48 -9.20
CA ALA A 84 -12.90 -2.33 -10.56
C ALA A 84 -13.35 -1.00 -11.18
N ALA A 85 -14.60 -0.61 -11.00
CA ALA A 85 -15.12 0.66 -11.50
C ALA A 85 -14.42 1.85 -10.82
N ARG A 86 -14.17 1.78 -9.52
CA ARG A 86 -13.44 2.82 -8.78
C ARG A 86 -11.98 2.91 -9.22
N ALA A 87 -11.35 1.77 -9.51
CA ALA A 87 -9.98 1.74 -10.03
C ALA A 87 -9.90 2.42 -11.40
N MET A 88 -10.88 2.19 -12.27
CA MET A 88 -10.96 2.88 -13.58
C MET A 88 -11.15 4.37 -13.40
N SER A 89 -11.99 4.81 -12.46
CA SER A 89 -12.16 6.22 -12.14
C SER A 89 -10.83 6.83 -11.65
N GLY A 90 -10.10 6.13 -10.80
CA GLY A 90 -8.78 6.57 -10.35
C GLY A 90 -7.79 6.76 -11.50
N TRP A 91 -7.76 5.83 -12.44
CA TRP A 91 -6.91 5.96 -13.62
C TRP A 91 -7.30 7.16 -14.49
N ARG A 92 -8.59 7.36 -14.72
CA ARG A 92 -9.04 8.51 -15.54
C ARG A 92 -8.63 9.84 -14.92
N ARG A 93 -8.63 9.94 -13.59
CA ARG A 93 -8.32 11.18 -12.86
C ARG A 93 -6.82 11.34 -12.63
N TYR A 94 -6.11 10.29 -12.29
CA TYR A 94 -4.75 10.37 -11.76
C TYR A 94 -3.75 9.43 -12.45
N GLY A 95 -4.15 8.75 -13.49
CA GLY A 95 -3.35 7.72 -14.16
C GLY A 95 -2.11 8.26 -14.84
N LYS A 96 -1.14 7.36 -15.02
CA LYS A 96 0.10 7.63 -15.75
C LYS A 96 -0.23 8.09 -17.17
N GLY A 97 0.37 9.20 -17.59
CA GLY A 97 0.11 9.82 -18.87
C GLY A 97 -1.08 10.78 -18.89
N ARG A 98 -1.83 10.87 -17.78
CA ARG A 98 -3.01 11.74 -17.67
C ARG A 98 -2.87 12.79 -16.57
N HIS A 99 -2.11 12.49 -15.52
CA HIS A 99 -1.97 13.35 -14.35
C HIS A 99 -0.58 13.16 -13.74
N PRO A 100 0.01 14.21 -13.13
CA PRO A 100 1.33 14.11 -12.50
C PRO A 100 1.45 13.03 -11.42
N ALA A 101 0.36 12.63 -10.77
CA ALA A 101 0.36 11.52 -9.81
C ALA A 101 0.84 10.22 -10.46
N GLY A 102 0.52 10.02 -11.73
CA GLY A 102 1.10 8.93 -12.52
C GLY A 102 0.73 7.53 -12.03
N LEU A 103 -0.50 7.33 -11.53
CA LEU A 103 -0.91 6.02 -11.01
C LEU A 103 -0.79 4.96 -12.09
N ASN A 104 -0.06 3.88 -11.78
CA ASN A 104 0.03 2.71 -12.65
C ASN A 104 -1.14 1.76 -12.40
N PHE A 105 -1.15 0.61 -13.08
CA PHE A 105 -2.25 -0.37 -12.97
C PHE A 105 -2.48 -0.79 -11.52
N GLY A 106 -1.43 -1.19 -10.79
CA GLY A 106 -1.56 -1.61 -9.39
C GLY A 106 -2.04 -0.48 -8.48
N ASP A 107 -1.46 0.71 -8.65
CA ASP A 107 -1.81 1.88 -7.84
C ASP A 107 -3.31 2.19 -7.90
N CYS A 108 -3.95 1.95 -9.03
CA CYS A 108 -5.38 2.21 -9.20
C CYS A 108 -6.24 1.38 -8.25
N PHE A 109 -5.83 0.13 -7.95
CA PHE A 109 -6.57 -0.71 -7.00
C PHE A 109 -6.37 -0.25 -5.56
N THR A 110 -5.16 0.16 -5.19
CA THR A 110 -4.90 0.76 -3.88
C THR A 110 -5.74 2.02 -3.70
N TYR A 111 -5.72 2.89 -4.69
CA TYR A 111 -6.55 4.10 -4.70
C TYR A 111 -8.04 3.77 -4.53
N ALA A 112 -8.55 2.80 -5.29
CA ALA A 112 -9.95 2.42 -5.27
C ALA A 112 -10.41 1.97 -3.89
N LEU A 113 -9.62 1.16 -3.21
CA LEU A 113 -9.98 0.68 -1.88
C LEU A 113 -9.93 1.81 -0.85
N ALA A 114 -8.94 2.68 -0.94
CA ALA A 114 -8.83 3.85 -0.07
C ALA A 114 -10.03 4.80 -0.26
N GLU A 115 -10.42 5.06 -1.50
CA GLU A 115 -11.58 5.89 -1.79
C GLU A 115 -12.88 5.28 -1.25
N ARG A 116 -13.07 3.97 -1.46
CA ARG A 116 -14.28 3.27 -1.02
C ARG A 116 -14.42 3.23 0.49
N THR A 117 -13.32 3.03 1.21
CA THR A 117 -13.33 2.88 2.66
C THR A 117 -13.12 4.18 3.42
N GLY A 118 -12.55 5.19 2.79
CA GLY A 118 -12.11 6.40 3.47
C GLY A 118 -10.85 6.23 4.32
N HIS A 119 -10.21 5.06 4.28
CA HIS A 119 -9.00 4.80 5.05
C HIS A 119 -7.76 5.34 4.32
N PRO A 120 -6.76 5.83 5.07
CA PRO A 120 -5.51 6.27 4.46
C PRO A 120 -4.71 5.11 3.89
N VAL A 121 -3.87 5.41 2.90
CA VAL A 121 -2.95 4.46 2.27
C VAL A 121 -1.61 4.52 2.98
N LEU A 122 -1.09 3.37 3.39
CA LEU A 122 0.29 3.21 3.83
C LEU A 122 1.15 2.91 2.60
N CYS A 123 2.10 3.80 2.29
CA CYS A 123 2.90 3.70 1.07
C CYS A 123 4.27 4.35 1.24
N ILE A 124 5.13 4.14 0.24
CA ILE A 124 6.37 4.89 0.04
C ILE A 124 6.23 5.69 -1.25
N GLY A 125 6.84 6.87 -1.29
CA GLY A 125 6.80 7.73 -2.44
C GLY A 125 5.66 8.73 -2.41
N ASN A 126 5.50 9.48 -3.51
CA ASN A 126 4.62 10.62 -3.58
C ASN A 126 3.40 10.45 -4.49
N ASP A 127 3.25 9.30 -5.13
CA ASP A 127 2.22 9.11 -6.14
C ASP A 127 0.81 9.35 -5.60
N PHE A 128 0.50 8.75 -4.46
CA PHE A 128 -0.82 8.93 -3.83
C PHE A 128 -1.01 10.29 -3.18
N ALA A 129 0.08 10.94 -2.76
CA ALA A 129 0.01 12.27 -2.14
C ALA A 129 -0.51 13.34 -3.10
N ALA A 130 -0.39 13.12 -4.41
CA ALA A 130 -0.89 14.03 -5.43
C ALA A 130 -2.37 13.76 -5.79
N THR A 131 -3.01 12.80 -5.13
CA THR A 131 -4.42 12.45 -5.31
C THR A 131 -5.28 13.01 -4.18
N ASP A 132 -6.57 12.68 -4.19
CA ASP A 132 -7.51 13.13 -3.17
C ASP A 132 -7.62 12.20 -1.94
N ILE A 133 -6.84 11.11 -1.88
CA ILE A 133 -6.85 10.21 -0.73
C ILE A 133 -5.78 10.61 0.30
N THR A 134 -5.99 10.21 1.56
CA THR A 134 -5.04 10.46 2.63
C THR A 134 -3.92 9.43 2.59
N VAL A 135 -2.69 9.89 2.83
CA VAL A 135 -1.50 9.05 2.84
C VAL A 135 -0.85 9.02 4.21
N VAL A 136 -0.35 7.84 4.56
CA VAL A 136 0.57 7.65 5.68
C VAL A 136 1.86 7.06 5.11
N ARG A 137 2.97 7.71 5.39
CA ARG A 137 4.27 7.26 4.87
C ARG A 137 5.35 7.48 5.91
N ALA A 138 6.47 6.76 5.76
CA ALA A 138 7.64 6.97 6.58
C ALA A 138 8.16 8.39 6.36
N ARG A 139 8.67 9.03 7.44
CA ARG A 139 9.30 10.33 7.30
C ARG A 139 10.53 10.21 6.41
N PRO A 140 10.82 11.25 5.61
CA PRO A 140 12.09 11.31 4.90
C PRO A 140 13.23 11.17 5.92
N GLY A 141 14.21 10.34 5.62
CA GLY A 141 15.40 10.25 6.45
C GLY A 141 16.14 11.58 6.46
N PRO A 142 17.09 11.78 7.40
CA PRO A 142 17.92 12.99 7.38
C PRO A 142 18.66 13.05 6.04
N ASP A 143 18.77 14.28 5.50
CA ASP A 143 19.56 14.50 4.28
C ASP A 143 20.97 13.98 4.50
N PRO A 144 21.52 13.24 3.52
CA PRO A 144 22.91 12.82 3.64
C PRO A 144 23.81 14.05 3.73
N ALA A 145 24.59 14.10 4.80
CA ALA A 145 25.52 15.19 5.02
C ALA A 145 26.62 15.18 3.96
#